data_e9a66934fa96b7a5c7e4d333ecaf364c
#
_entry.id   e9a66934fa96b7a5c7e4d333ecaf364c
#
_cell.length_a   1.000
_cell.length_b   1.000
_cell.length_c   1.000
_cell.angle_alpha   90.00
_cell.angle_beta   90.00
_cell.angle_gamma   90.00
#
_symmetry.space_group_name_H-M   'P 1'
#
loop_
_entity.id
_entity.type
_entity.pdbx_description
1 polymer ?
#
loop_
_entity_poly.entity_id
_entity_poly.type
_entity_poly.pdbx_seq_one_letter_code
_entity_poly.pdbx_strand_id
1 'polypeptide(L)'
;PRPPTIDELLALDQPLNLAHAGGDQDHPHSTMYAFRRAAEAGVDLLEMDVRITADGVLVVHHDADVFGTTGGEGVVAEMTVAELQALDNAWWWSPTCWPCRDLADGDYPFRGVRTGVVEPPEGFTPDDFRIETFRSVAEAFPTLALDVEIKNRDDHAEAAIAALVADLDDLDRRDSVVVVSFSSDVVAAFKEVAPDVATSPGTDEMIAWILGGEALGDHPVVQVPPNYDGIEVLMEAFFTAVEEAGVEVWVWPDSTDQEAGGFYAELLDLGIDGIIAGRPAAFEQVLQDGGYVG
;
A
#
# COMPACT_ATOMS: atom_id res chain seq x y z
N PRO A 1 -18.42 6.35 13.24
CA PRO A 1 -17.38 5.48 13.80
C PRO A 1 -16.02 6.00 13.33
N ARG A 2 -14.99 5.96 14.17
CA ARG A 2 -13.60 6.21 13.81
C ARG A 2 -12.95 4.93 13.31
N PRO A 3 -11.84 5.00 12.58
CA PRO A 3 -11.01 3.83 12.31
C PRO A 3 -10.38 3.31 13.62
N PRO A 4 -9.91 2.06 13.66
CA PRO A 4 -9.05 1.59 14.73
C PRO A 4 -7.75 2.39 14.72
N THR A 5 -7.16 2.60 15.89
CA THR A 5 -5.78 3.11 15.96
C THR A 5 -4.80 1.99 15.60
N ILE A 6 -3.58 2.38 15.19
CA ILE A 6 -2.53 1.37 14.94
C ILE A 6 -2.25 0.56 16.21
N ASP A 7 -2.18 1.19 17.38
CA ASP A 7 -2.01 0.49 18.65
C ASP A 7 -3.15 -0.52 18.93
N GLU A 8 -4.39 -0.18 18.56
CA GLU A 8 -5.52 -1.11 18.70
C GLU A 8 -5.39 -2.31 17.76
N LEU A 9 -4.88 -2.12 16.53
CA LEU A 9 -4.64 -3.20 15.58
C LEU A 9 -3.48 -4.10 16.01
N LEU A 10 -2.35 -3.53 16.42
CA LEU A 10 -1.17 -4.27 16.90
C LEU A 10 -1.44 -5.02 18.22
N ALA A 11 -2.49 -4.65 18.95
CA ALA A 11 -2.92 -5.37 20.16
C ALA A 11 -3.85 -6.58 19.88
N LEU A 12 -4.22 -6.81 18.61
CA LEU A 12 -5.03 -7.97 18.24
C LEU A 12 -4.16 -9.24 18.25
N ASP A 13 -4.74 -10.34 18.74
CA ASP A 13 -4.07 -11.67 18.72
C ASP A 13 -4.46 -12.42 17.42
N GLN A 14 -4.26 -11.73 16.29
CA GLN A 14 -4.54 -12.25 14.95
C GLN A 14 -3.70 -11.54 13.90
N PRO A 15 -3.29 -12.23 12.82
CA PRO A 15 -2.61 -11.59 11.70
C PRO A 15 -3.51 -10.58 10.99
N LEU A 16 -2.92 -9.48 10.52
CA LEU A 16 -3.61 -8.41 9.83
C LEU A 16 -3.63 -8.62 8.31
N ASN A 17 -4.76 -8.33 7.69
CA ASN A 17 -4.93 -8.33 6.25
C ASN A 17 -4.84 -6.90 5.70
N LEU A 18 -3.74 -6.59 5.00
CA LEU A 18 -3.52 -5.31 4.35
C LEU A 18 -3.69 -5.48 2.84
N ALA A 19 -4.50 -4.64 2.21
CA ALA A 19 -4.72 -4.71 0.76
C ALA A 19 -3.65 -3.92 0.02
N HIS A 20 -2.66 -4.59 -0.58
CA HIS A 20 -1.60 -3.97 -1.39
C HIS A 20 -2.20 -3.18 -2.56
N ALA A 21 -2.05 -1.86 -2.55
CA ALA A 21 -2.63 -0.94 -3.53
C ALA A 21 -4.13 -1.18 -3.84
N GLY A 22 -4.88 -1.73 -2.85
CA GLY A 22 -6.28 -2.13 -3.00
C GLY A 22 -6.51 -3.53 -3.55
N GLY A 23 -5.47 -4.39 -3.63
CA GLY A 23 -5.52 -5.74 -4.17
C GLY A 23 -5.15 -5.80 -5.65
N ASP A 24 -3.91 -5.43 -5.95
CA ASP A 24 -3.37 -5.21 -7.29
C ASP A 24 -3.38 -6.44 -8.22
N GLN A 25 -3.42 -7.65 -7.65
CA GLN A 25 -3.49 -8.89 -8.43
C GLN A 25 -4.92 -9.23 -8.88
N ASP A 26 -5.93 -8.77 -8.15
CA ASP A 26 -7.34 -9.05 -8.43
C ASP A 26 -8.06 -7.85 -9.09
N HIS A 27 -7.54 -6.61 -8.89
CA HIS A 27 -8.20 -5.37 -9.30
C HIS A 27 -7.19 -4.35 -9.84
N PRO A 28 -7.61 -3.38 -10.69
CA PRO A 28 -6.74 -2.30 -11.13
C PRO A 28 -6.31 -1.45 -9.93
N HIS A 29 -5.05 -1.62 -9.53
CA HIS A 29 -4.48 -1.05 -8.31
C HIS A 29 -4.63 0.47 -8.23
N SER A 30 -4.62 0.99 -7.00
CA SER A 30 -4.67 2.44 -6.73
C SER A 30 -5.89 3.12 -7.35
N THR A 31 -7.00 2.39 -7.52
CA THR A 31 -8.30 2.92 -7.96
C THR A 31 -9.31 2.82 -6.82
N MET A 32 -10.31 3.70 -6.81
CA MET A 32 -11.42 3.59 -5.85
C MET A 32 -12.15 2.25 -5.99
N TYR A 33 -12.22 1.72 -7.22
CA TYR A 33 -12.78 0.39 -7.48
C TYR A 33 -12.04 -0.69 -6.67
N ALA A 34 -10.71 -0.72 -6.75
CA ALA A 34 -9.89 -1.70 -6.03
C ALA A 34 -10.05 -1.56 -4.51
N PHE A 35 -9.96 -0.34 -3.97
CA PHE A 35 -10.12 -0.11 -2.53
C PHE A 35 -11.49 -0.51 -1.99
N ARG A 36 -12.57 -0.27 -2.75
CA ARG A 36 -13.91 -0.75 -2.35
C ARG A 36 -14.00 -2.26 -2.36
N ARG A 37 -13.39 -2.95 -3.33
CA ARG A 37 -13.33 -4.41 -3.37
C ARG A 37 -12.53 -4.98 -2.21
N ALA A 38 -11.40 -4.34 -1.86
CA ALA A 38 -10.63 -4.71 -0.67
C ALA A 38 -11.45 -4.56 0.62
N ALA A 39 -12.13 -3.42 0.79
CA ALA A 39 -13.00 -3.19 1.94
C ALA A 39 -14.16 -4.21 2.03
N GLU A 40 -14.76 -4.59 0.88
CA GLU A 40 -15.79 -5.64 0.81
C GLU A 40 -15.23 -7.02 1.18
N ALA A 41 -13.94 -7.27 0.95
CA ALA A 41 -13.27 -8.50 1.35
C ALA A 41 -12.99 -8.59 2.87
N GLY A 42 -13.11 -7.47 3.61
CA GLY A 42 -12.96 -7.46 5.06
C GLY A 42 -11.54 -7.20 5.55
N VAL A 43 -10.72 -6.45 4.78
CA VAL A 43 -9.35 -6.10 5.17
C VAL A 43 -9.30 -5.20 6.40
N ASP A 44 -8.20 -5.26 7.14
CA ASP A 44 -7.94 -4.42 8.32
C ASP A 44 -7.38 -3.05 7.93
N LEU A 45 -6.49 -3.01 6.92
CA LEU A 45 -5.88 -1.79 6.41
C LEU A 45 -5.95 -1.74 4.87
N LEU A 46 -5.99 -0.51 4.35
CA LEU A 46 -5.70 -0.24 2.94
C LEU A 46 -4.27 0.28 2.81
N GLU A 47 -3.46 -0.45 2.05
CA GLU A 47 -2.13 0.02 1.70
C GLU A 47 -2.20 0.83 0.40
N MET A 48 -1.40 1.91 0.32
CA MET A 48 -1.34 2.79 -0.84
C MET A 48 -0.05 3.58 -0.93
N ASP A 49 0.38 3.81 -2.17
CA ASP A 49 1.49 4.69 -2.51
C ASP A 49 1.02 6.11 -2.75
N VAL A 50 1.73 7.10 -2.24
CA VAL A 50 1.39 8.51 -2.50
C VAL A 50 2.51 9.27 -3.17
N ARG A 51 2.12 10.19 -4.07
CA ARG A 51 3.00 11.15 -4.74
C ARG A 51 2.40 12.53 -4.76
N ILE A 52 3.28 13.54 -4.69
CA ILE A 52 2.86 14.95 -4.79
C ILE A 52 2.71 15.37 -6.25
N THR A 53 1.69 16.15 -6.54
CA THR A 53 1.41 16.74 -7.86
C THR A 53 2.00 18.14 -8.00
N ALA A 54 1.97 18.71 -9.23
CA ALA A 54 2.44 20.07 -9.49
C ALA A 54 1.65 21.14 -8.71
N ASP A 55 0.39 20.88 -8.39
CA ASP A 55 -0.48 21.77 -7.61
C ASP A 55 -0.52 21.43 -6.11
N GLY A 56 0.41 20.57 -5.63
CA GLY A 56 0.65 20.33 -4.20
C GLY A 56 -0.37 19.42 -3.53
N VAL A 57 -1.01 18.54 -4.27
CA VAL A 57 -1.98 17.56 -3.76
C VAL A 57 -1.36 16.16 -3.80
N LEU A 58 -1.59 15.34 -2.78
CA LEU A 58 -1.21 13.94 -2.81
C LEU A 58 -2.19 13.11 -3.63
N VAL A 59 -1.67 12.38 -4.60
CA VAL A 59 -2.40 11.37 -5.36
C VAL A 59 -1.91 9.97 -5.02
N VAL A 60 -2.80 9.00 -5.14
CA VAL A 60 -2.48 7.59 -4.92
C VAL A 60 -1.93 7.00 -6.22
N HIS A 61 -0.60 6.84 -6.28
CA HIS A 61 0.10 6.38 -7.48
C HIS A 61 1.50 5.86 -7.16
N HIS A 62 1.87 4.69 -7.68
CA HIS A 62 3.15 4.05 -7.42
C HIS A 62 4.31 4.71 -8.17
N ASP A 63 4.23 4.79 -9.50
CA ASP A 63 5.34 5.22 -10.37
C ASP A 63 5.52 6.75 -10.38
N ALA A 64 6.71 7.22 -10.71
CA ALA A 64 6.98 8.65 -10.89
C ALA A 64 6.25 9.23 -12.11
N ASP A 65 5.93 8.40 -13.10
CA ASP A 65 5.17 8.76 -14.30
C ASP A 65 3.85 7.99 -14.37
N VAL A 66 2.95 8.43 -15.23
CA VAL A 66 1.61 7.83 -15.40
C VAL A 66 1.58 6.68 -16.41
N PHE A 67 2.71 6.38 -17.05
CA PHE A 67 2.80 5.44 -18.16
C PHE A 67 2.51 3.99 -17.75
N GLY A 68 2.83 3.61 -16.49
CA GLY A 68 2.66 2.25 -15.97
C GLY A 68 1.21 1.78 -15.93
N THR A 69 0.28 2.65 -15.54
CA THR A 69 -1.13 2.32 -15.31
C THR A 69 -2.07 2.90 -16.36
N THR A 70 -1.69 4.03 -16.97
CA THR A 70 -2.56 4.76 -17.90
C THR A 70 -2.10 4.62 -19.36
N GLY A 71 -2.96 5.02 -20.30
CA GLY A 71 -2.56 5.19 -21.69
C GLY A 71 -1.94 6.57 -21.99
N GLY A 72 -1.69 7.38 -20.94
CA GLY A 72 -1.12 8.73 -21.06
C GLY A 72 0.39 8.76 -20.85
N GLU A 73 0.95 9.97 -20.96
CA GLU A 73 2.35 10.27 -20.69
C GLU A 73 2.45 11.46 -19.75
N GLY A 74 3.46 11.50 -18.90
CA GLY A 74 3.74 12.61 -18.00
C GLY A 74 4.31 12.16 -16.66
N VAL A 75 4.99 13.09 -15.98
CA VAL A 75 5.54 12.90 -14.64
C VAL A 75 4.52 13.45 -13.63
N VAL A 76 4.18 12.65 -12.62
CA VAL A 76 3.15 13.01 -11.63
C VAL A 76 3.41 14.37 -10.98
N ALA A 77 4.66 14.63 -10.58
CA ALA A 77 5.05 15.90 -9.97
C ALA A 77 5.00 17.13 -10.90
N GLU A 78 4.86 16.92 -12.21
CA GLU A 78 4.73 17.98 -13.22
C GLU A 78 3.28 18.16 -13.70
N MET A 79 2.35 17.32 -13.26
CA MET A 79 0.94 17.33 -13.62
C MET A 79 0.07 17.81 -12.48
N THR A 80 -1.02 18.49 -12.81
CA THR A 80 -2.07 18.85 -11.83
C THR A 80 -2.98 17.65 -11.53
N VAL A 81 -3.68 17.69 -10.40
CA VAL A 81 -4.70 16.67 -10.07
C VAL A 81 -5.73 16.54 -11.19
N ALA A 82 -6.18 17.66 -11.76
CA ALA A 82 -7.20 17.65 -12.83
C ALA A 82 -6.71 16.91 -14.09
N GLU A 83 -5.44 17.08 -14.47
CA GLU A 83 -4.82 16.35 -15.59
C GLU A 83 -4.69 14.87 -15.29
N LEU A 84 -4.24 14.50 -14.08
CA LEU A 84 -4.11 13.11 -13.64
C LEU A 84 -5.46 12.41 -13.58
N GLN A 85 -6.49 13.06 -13.02
CA GLN A 85 -7.83 12.48 -12.90
C GLN A 85 -8.57 12.34 -14.25
N ALA A 86 -8.10 12.97 -15.30
CA ALA A 86 -8.62 12.76 -16.66
C ALA A 86 -8.15 11.42 -17.27
N LEU A 87 -7.07 10.84 -16.74
CA LEU A 87 -6.49 9.59 -17.22
C LEU A 87 -7.27 8.36 -16.70
N ASP A 88 -7.18 7.28 -17.47
CA ASP A 88 -7.73 5.97 -17.12
C ASP A 88 -6.66 5.15 -16.40
N ASN A 89 -6.79 5.01 -15.07
CA ASN A 89 -5.81 4.32 -14.23
C ASN A 89 -5.91 2.78 -14.31
N ALA A 90 -6.87 2.26 -15.06
CA ALA A 90 -7.03 0.82 -15.29
C ALA A 90 -6.62 0.39 -16.71
N TRP A 91 -5.98 1.28 -17.49
CA TRP A 91 -5.72 1.10 -18.93
C TRP A 91 -4.90 -0.16 -19.26
N TRP A 92 -3.88 -0.46 -18.44
CA TRP A 92 -2.97 -1.58 -18.66
C TRP A 92 -3.18 -2.76 -17.71
N TRP A 93 -4.20 -2.71 -16.87
CA TRP A 93 -4.45 -3.79 -15.92
C TRP A 93 -5.12 -5.00 -16.59
N SER A 94 -4.59 -6.18 -16.28
CA SER A 94 -5.16 -7.48 -16.66
C SER A 94 -4.94 -8.47 -15.50
N PRO A 95 -5.92 -9.33 -15.19
CA PRO A 95 -5.80 -10.31 -14.09
C PRO A 95 -4.76 -11.39 -14.35
N THR A 96 -4.27 -11.53 -15.58
CA THR A 96 -3.26 -12.53 -15.94
C THR A 96 -1.86 -11.98 -15.98
N CYS A 97 -1.72 -10.68 -16.08
CA CYS A 97 -0.43 -10.02 -16.17
C CYS A 97 -0.57 -8.51 -15.91
N TRP A 98 0.20 -8.00 -14.95
CA TRP A 98 0.26 -6.57 -14.68
C TRP A 98 1.69 -6.16 -14.28
N PRO A 99 2.24 -5.12 -14.87
CA PRO A 99 1.76 -4.40 -16.06
C PRO A 99 2.11 -5.15 -17.36
N CYS A 100 1.12 -5.42 -18.19
CA CYS A 100 1.32 -6.02 -19.53
C CYS A 100 0.81 -5.11 -20.62
N ARG A 101 1.58 -4.95 -21.72
CA ARG A 101 1.26 -4.05 -22.82
C ARG A 101 1.06 -4.73 -24.16
N ASP A 102 1.40 -6.02 -24.24
CA ASP A 102 1.37 -6.80 -25.50
C ASP A 102 0.17 -7.75 -25.58
N LEU A 103 -0.82 -7.59 -24.70
CA LEU A 103 -2.05 -8.38 -24.73
C LEU A 103 -3.03 -7.82 -25.76
N ALA A 104 -3.98 -8.65 -26.20
CA ALA A 104 -5.07 -8.17 -27.04
C ALA A 104 -5.97 -7.19 -26.29
N ASP A 105 -6.61 -6.26 -27.01
CA ASP A 105 -7.47 -5.22 -26.38
C ASP A 105 -8.55 -5.80 -25.47
N GLY A 106 -9.09 -6.98 -25.79
CA GLY A 106 -10.11 -7.67 -24.99
C GLY A 106 -9.59 -8.26 -23.68
N ASP A 107 -8.28 -8.32 -23.48
CA ASP A 107 -7.66 -8.86 -22.27
C ASP A 107 -7.47 -7.79 -21.17
N TYR A 108 -7.86 -6.54 -21.46
CA TYR A 108 -7.87 -5.43 -20.52
C TYR A 108 -9.32 -5.08 -20.13
N PRO A 109 -9.90 -5.72 -19.13
CA PRO A 109 -11.34 -5.68 -18.88
C PRO A 109 -11.87 -4.31 -18.45
N PHE A 110 -11.00 -3.42 -17.94
CA PHE A 110 -11.39 -2.09 -17.47
C PHE A 110 -10.90 -0.95 -18.35
N ARG A 111 -10.18 -1.26 -19.43
CA ARG A 111 -9.71 -0.23 -20.37
C ARG A 111 -10.88 0.53 -20.98
N GLY A 112 -10.86 1.84 -20.83
CA GLY A 112 -11.90 2.73 -21.36
C GLY A 112 -13.10 2.94 -20.43
N VAL A 113 -13.13 2.33 -19.24
CA VAL A 113 -14.19 2.59 -18.25
C VAL A 113 -14.11 4.04 -17.80
N ARG A 114 -12.94 4.53 -17.40
CA ARG A 114 -12.74 5.93 -16.96
C ARG A 114 -13.21 6.93 -18.02
N THR A 115 -12.99 6.64 -19.28
CA THR A 115 -13.33 7.53 -20.41
C THR A 115 -14.76 7.34 -20.96
N GLY A 116 -15.53 6.42 -20.39
CA GLY A 116 -16.90 6.14 -20.79
C GLY A 116 -17.04 5.37 -22.11
N VAL A 117 -15.95 4.74 -22.59
CA VAL A 117 -15.96 3.84 -23.76
C VAL A 117 -16.52 2.46 -23.40
N VAL A 118 -16.24 2.04 -22.17
CA VAL A 118 -16.74 0.77 -21.58
C VAL A 118 -17.58 1.14 -20.36
N GLU A 119 -18.72 0.46 -20.20
CA GLU A 119 -19.59 0.63 -19.03
C GLU A 119 -18.88 0.11 -17.77
N PRO A 120 -18.93 0.86 -16.65
CA PRO A 120 -18.38 0.40 -15.39
C PRO A 120 -19.15 -0.84 -14.87
N PRO A 121 -18.53 -1.67 -14.01
CA PRO A 121 -19.23 -2.70 -13.27
C PRO A 121 -20.41 -2.16 -12.47
N GLU A 122 -21.41 -3.01 -12.20
CA GLU A 122 -22.58 -2.62 -11.41
C GLU A 122 -22.18 -2.05 -10.04
N GLY A 123 -22.75 -0.91 -9.67
CA GLY A 123 -22.47 -0.20 -8.43
C GLY A 123 -21.28 0.74 -8.48
N PHE A 124 -20.59 0.84 -9.63
CA PHE A 124 -19.44 1.71 -9.84
C PHE A 124 -19.70 2.76 -10.94
N THR A 125 -18.85 3.76 -10.97
CA THR A 125 -18.89 4.86 -11.93
C THR A 125 -17.55 4.96 -12.67
N PRO A 126 -17.47 5.68 -13.80
CA PRO A 126 -16.18 5.94 -14.45
C PRO A 126 -15.15 6.62 -13.55
N ASP A 127 -15.59 7.41 -12.58
CA ASP A 127 -14.70 8.10 -11.65
C ASP A 127 -14.00 7.16 -10.68
N ASP A 128 -14.55 5.98 -10.42
CA ASP A 128 -13.90 4.95 -9.57
C ASP A 128 -12.65 4.33 -10.23
N PHE A 129 -12.34 4.68 -11.50
CA PHE A 129 -11.19 4.18 -12.28
C PHE A 129 -10.16 5.27 -12.62
N ARG A 130 -10.26 6.46 -12.04
CA ARG A 130 -9.28 7.53 -12.17
C ARG A 130 -8.13 7.36 -11.16
N ILE A 131 -7.07 8.17 -11.32
CA ILE A 131 -6.07 8.39 -10.27
C ILE A 131 -6.75 9.16 -9.13
N GLU A 132 -6.79 8.58 -7.93
CA GLU A 132 -7.43 9.19 -6.76
C GLU A 132 -6.47 10.09 -5.98
N THR A 133 -7.02 11.02 -5.20
CA THR A 133 -6.26 11.73 -4.18
C THR A 133 -6.21 10.90 -2.90
N PHE A 134 -5.13 11.04 -2.10
CA PHE A 134 -5.06 10.44 -0.77
C PHE A 134 -6.29 10.79 0.06
N ARG A 135 -6.65 12.08 0.09
CA ARG A 135 -7.81 12.58 0.83
C ARG A 135 -9.11 11.90 0.42
N SER A 136 -9.35 11.71 -0.90
CA SER A 136 -10.58 11.07 -1.36
C SER A 136 -10.69 9.61 -0.92
N VAL A 137 -9.57 8.87 -0.89
CA VAL A 137 -9.54 7.50 -0.38
C VAL A 137 -9.74 7.48 1.13
N ALA A 138 -9.01 8.30 1.90
CA ALA A 138 -9.12 8.36 3.35
C ALA A 138 -10.54 8.74 3.84
N GLU A 139 -11.22 9.65 3.12
CA GLU A 139 -12.61 10.04 3.39
C GLU A 139 -13.62 8.95 3.01
N ALA A 140 -13.35 8.17 1.96
CA ALA A 140 -14.22 7.08 1.53
C ALA A 140 -14.22 5.89 2.50
N PHE A 141 -13.12 5.70 3.25
CA PHE A 141 -12.95 4.59 4.19
C PHE A 141 -12.67 5.08 5.63
N PRO A 142 -13.65 5.75 6.26
CA PRO A 142 -13.47 6.38 7.57
C PRO A 142 -13.36 5.37 8.72
N THR A 143 -13.51 4.08 8.45
CA THR A 143 -13.47 2.98 9.44
C THR A 143 -12.33 2.01 9.25
N LEU A 144 -11.49 2.19 8.22
CA LEU A 144 -10.29 1.38 7.98
C LEU A 144 -9.05 2.18 8.33
N ALA A 145 -8.05 1.53 8.91
CA ALA A 145 -6.72 2.08 9.03
C ALA A 145 -6.01 2.08 7.67
N LEU A 146 -4.93 2.85 7.55
CA LEU A 146 -4.18 3.02 6.31
C LEU A 146 -2.71 2.69 6.52
N ASP A 147 -2.09 2.14 5.48
CA ASP A 147 -0.65 2.00 5.33
C ASP A 147 -0.23 2.82 4.11
N VAL A 148 0.65 3.82 4.30
CA VAL A 148 0.89 4.86 3.29
C VAL A 148 2.36 4.97 2.97
N GLU A 149 2.76 4.57 1.76
CA GLU A 149 4.14 4.75 1.28
C GLU A 149 4.33 6.11 0.61
N ILE A 150 5.26 6.92 1.13
CA ILE A 150 5.74 8.13 0.45
C ILE A 150 6.75 7.72 -0.61
N LYS A 151 6.35 7.80 -1.88
CA LYS A 151 7.20 7.42 -3.04
C LYS A 151 8.15 8.52 -3.50
N ASN A 152 7.92 9.78 -3.10
CA ASN A 152 8.83 10.87 -3.40
C ASN A 152 10.10 10.76 -2.54
N ARG A 153 11.25 10.60 -3.20
CA ARG A 153 12.58 10.45 -2.58
C ARG A 153 13.58 11.48 -3.13
N ASP A 154 13.08 12.44 -3.87
CA ASP A 154 13.78 13.50 -4.59
C ASP A 154 13.46 14.88 -3.97
N ASP A 155 13.67 15.93 -4.73
CA ASP A 155 13.39 17.32 -4.32
C ASP A 155 11.92 17.58 -3.94
N HIS A 156 11.01 16.63 -4.23
CA HIS A 156 9.58 16.71 -3.90
C HIS A 156 9.23 16.02 -2.55
N ALA A 157 10.19 15.33 -1.91
CA ALA A 157 9.93 14.59 -0.67
C ALA A 157 9.41 15.48 0.46
N GLU A 158 10.02 16.66 0.67
CA GLU A 158 9.58 17.63 1.69
C GLU A 158 8.13 18.10 1.44
N ALA A 159 7.77 18.38 0.19
CA ALA A 159 6.41 18.78 -0.16
C ALA A 159 5.40 17.64 0.04
N ALA A 160 5.77 16.40 -0.29
CA ALA A 160 4.93 15.23 -0.07
C ALA A 160 4.70 14.98 1.43
N ILE A 161 5.75 15.06 2.25
CA ILE A 161 5.67 14.94 3.71
C ILE A 161 4.73 16.01 4.28
N ALA A 162 4.93 17.27 3.90
CA ALA A 162 4.13 18.37 4.41
C ALA A 162 2.64 18.23 4.02
N ALA A 163 2.36 17.79 2.79
CA ALA A 163 1.00 17.55 2.33
C ALA A 163 0.34 16.38 3.09
N LEU A 164 1.08 15.28 3.32
CA LEU A 164 0.55 14.14 4.08
C LEU A 164 0.23 14.53 5.53
N VAL A 165 1.14 15.22 6.20
CA VAL A 165 0.90 15.69 7.58
C VAL A 165 -0.33 16.58 7.65
N ALA A 166 -0.49 17.52 6.70
CA ALA A 166 -1.66 18.39 6.65
C ALA A 166 -2.97 17.62 6.42
N ASP A 167 -2.96 16.62 5.53
CA ASP A 167 -4.12 15.76 5.30
C ASP A 167 -4.46 14.89 6.52
N LEU A 168 -3.44 14.32 7.21
CA LEU A 168 -3.64 13.55 8.44
C LEU A 168 -4.23 14.40 9.57
N ASP A 169 -3.79 15.65 9.70
CA ASP A 169 -4.33 16.62 10.68
C ASP A 169 -5.78 16.98 10.39
N ASP A 170 -6.07 17.35 9.14
CA ASP A 170 -7.41 17.77 8.73
C ASP A 170 -8.43 16.63 8.82
N LEU A 171 -7.99 15.39 8.63
CA LEU A 171 -8.85 14.19 8.65
C LEU A 171 -8.91 13.51 10.04
N ASP A 172 -8.13 13.99 11.02
CA ASP A 172 -7.98 13.36 12.35
C ASP A 172 -7.58 11.88 12.25
N ARG A 173 -6.50 11.61 11.46
CA ARG A 173 -6.07 10.25 11.10
C ARG A 173 -4.66 9.88 11.59
N ARG A 174 -4.00 10.71 12.40
CA ARG A 174 -2.61 10.47 12.85
C ARG A 174 -2.41 9.14 13.60
N ASP A 175 -3.40 8.68 14.33
CA ASP A 175 -3.35 7.47 15.13
C ASP A 175 -3.78 6.19 14.39
N SER A 176 -4.27 6.34 13.16
CA SER A 176 -4.83 5.26 12.34
C SER A 176 -4.10 5.05 11.01
N VAL A 177 -2.85 5.50 10.93
CA VAL A 177 -1.99 5.39 9.75
C VAL A 177 -0.60 4.91 10.15
N VAL A 178 -0.03 3.97 9.37
CA VAL A 178 1.41 3.70 9.32
C VAL A 178 1.98 4.41 8.10
N VAL A 179 3.06 5.17 8.27
CA VAL A 179 3.74 5.84 7.16
C VAL A 179 5.09 5.17 6.89
N VAL A 180 5.31 4.84 5.63
CA VAL A 180 6.50 4.12 5.18
C VAL A 180 7.17 4.83 4.01
N SER A 181 8.43 4.53 3.78
CA SER A 181 9.18 4.82 2.56
C SER A 181 10.38 3.90 2.48
N PHE A 182 10.76 3.48 1.28
CA PHE A 182 12.05 2.79 1.10
C PHE A 182 13.25 3.70 1.43
N SER A 183 13.09 5.02 1.42
CA SER A 183 14.13 5.98 1.82
C SER A 183 14.11 6.21 3.32
N SER A 184 15.18 5.81 4.01
CA SER A 184 15.35 6.08 5.45
C SER A 184 15.38 7.58 5.75
N ASP A 185 15.90 8.40 4.84
CA ASP A 185 15.92 9.88 4.99
C ASP A 185 14.49 10.45 4.97
N VAL A 186 13.61 9.92 4.12
CA VAL A 186 12.20 10.33 4.06
C VAL A 186 11.46 9.94 5.34
N VAL A 187 11.66 8.72 5.83
CA VAL A 187 11.07 8.27 7.10
C VAL A 187 11.56 9.12 8.26
N ALA A 188 12.86 9.38 8.35
CA ALA A 188 13.43 10.23 9.39
C ALA A 188 12.87 11.67 9.34
N ALA A 189 12.80 12.28 8.15
CA ALA A 189 12.22 13.61 7.96
C ALA A 189 10.73 13.65 8.33
N PHE A 190 9.96 12.60 8.00
CA PHE A 190 8.57 12.49 8.40
C PHE A 190 8.42 12.43 9.93
N LYS A 191 9.23 11.60 10.61
CA LYS A 191 9.21 11.48 12.08
C LYS A 191 9.59 12.78 12.79
N GLU A 192 10.43 13.62 12.21
CA GLU A 192 10.77 14.94 12.78
C GLU A 192 9.54 15.86 12.88
N VAL A 193 8.62 15.79 11.92
CA VAL A 193 7.44 16.66 11.85
C VAL A 193 6.15 16.00 12.37
N ALA A 194 6.12 14.68 12.44
CA ALA A 194 4.98 13.89 12.92
C ALA A 194 5.44 12.71 13.81
N PRO A 195 6.09 12.98 14.96
CA PRO A 195 6.68 11.94 15.80
C PRO A 195 5.65 11.01 16.47
N ASP A 196 4.39 11.40 16.48
CA ASP A 196 3.25 10.66 17.03
C ASP A 196 2.56 9.72 16.01
N VAL A 197 2.98 9.76 14.74
CA VAL A 197 2.47 8.85 13.71
C VAL A 197 3.35 7.60 13.63
N ALA A 198 2.71 6.43 13.60
CA ALA A 198 3.40 5.16 13.42
C ALA A 198 4.13 5.09 12.08
N THR A 199 5.33 4.51 12.08
CA THR A 199 6.17 4.37 10.88
C THR A 199 6.80 2.98 10.81
N SER A 200 7.22 2.57 9.61
CA SER A 200 8.13 1.45 9.39
C SER A 200 9.50 1.98 8.92
N PRO A 201 10.63 1.34 9.26
CA PRO A 201 11.96 1.80 8.87
C PRO A 201 12.17 1.73 7.35
N GLY A 202 13.00 2.62 6.81
CA GLY A 202 13.44 2.56 5.42
C GLY A 202 14.55 1.52 5.21
N THR A 203 14.92 1.32 3.93
CA THR A 203 15.84 0.25 3.54
C THR A 203 17.20 0.31 4.22
N ASP A 204 17.84 1.50 4.29
CA ASP A 204 19.18 1.62 4.86
C ASP A 204 19.17 1.35 6.36
N GLU A 205 18.14 1.78 7.08
CA GLU A 205 17.95 1.49 8.50
C GLU A 205 17.71 0.00 8.74
N MET A 206 16.89 -0.66 7.91
CA MET A 206 16.69 -2.11 7.98
C MET A 206 18.00 -2.87 7.80
N ILE A 207 18.81 -2.48 6.81
CA ILE A 207 20.13 -3.09 6.57
C ILE A 207 21.07 -2.86 7.76
N ALA A 208 21.15 -1.63 8.28
CA ALA A 208 21.98 -1.31 9.43
C ALA A 208 21.57 -2.09 10.69
N TRP A 209 20.27 -2.23 10.91
CA TRP A 209 19.74 -3.02 12.03
C TRP A 209 20.05 -4.52 11.87
N ILE A 210 19.63 -5.15 10.78
CA ILE A 210 19.71 -6.61 10.60
C ILE A 210 21.15 -7.09 10.34
N LEU A 211 21.90 -6.40 9.48
CA LEU A 211 23.24 -6.80 9.08
C LEU A 211 24.32 -6.07 9.84
N GLY A 212 24.09 -4.83 10.26
CA GLY A 212 25.03 -4.00 10.98
C GLY A 212 24.98 -4.18 12.50
N GLY A 213 23.88 -4.73 13.04
CA GLY A 213 23.68 -4.87 14.49
C GLY A 213 23.44 -3.50 15.17
N GLU A 214 22.99 -2.50 14.43
CA GLU A 214 22.58 -1.21 14.98
C GLU A 214 21.21 -1.35 15.65
N ALA A 215 20.88 -0.44 16.56
CA ALA A 215 19.56 -0.43 17.17
C ALA A 215 18.53 0.05 16.17
N LEU A 216 17.36 -0.64 16.10
CA LEU A 216 16.20 -0.17 15.36
C LEU A 216 15.67 1.12 16.02
N GLY A 217 15.22 2.06 15.20
CA GLY A 217 14.52 3.26 15.66
C GLY A 217 13.17 2.95 16.30
N ASP A 218 12.47 3.98 16.69
CA ASP A 218 11.12 3.86 17.26
C ASP A 218 10.09 3.60 16.16
N HIS A 219 9.94 2.31 15.81
CA HIS A 219 9.00 1.79 14.84
C HIS A 219 8.20 0.65 15.44
N PRO A 220 6.87 0.65 15.38
CA PRO A 220 6.07 -0.45 15.92
C PRO A 220 6.01 -1.67 14.98
N VAL A 221 6.32 -1.49 13.71
CA VAL A 221 6.23 -2.51 12.66
C VAL A 221 7.39 -2.40 11.68
N VAL A 222 7.82 -3.53 11.14
CA VAL A 222 8.74 -3.62 10.01
C VAL A 222 8.03 -4.25 8.82
N GLN A 223 8.24 -3.69 7.62
CA GLN A 223 7.64 -4.20 6.39
C GLN A 223 8.72 -4.73 5.47
N VAL A 224 8.65 -6.01 5.14
CA VAL A 224 9.71 -6.71 4.40
C VAL A 224 9.15 -7.62 3.31
N PRO A 225 9.90 -7.84 2.21
CA PRO A 225 9.61 -8.91 1.27
C PRO A 225 10.22 -10.22 1.79
N PRO A 226 9.79 -11.38 1.26
CA PRO A 226 10.46 -12.66 1.53
C PRO A 226 11.91 -12.69 1.06
N ASN A 227 12.21 -12.00 -0.06
CA ASN A 227 13.54 -11.84 -0.61
C ASN A 227 13.80 -10.38 -1.01
N TYR A 228 15.00 -9.90 -0.77
CA TYR A 228 15.44 -8.56 -1.20
C TYR A 228 16.81 -8.65 -1.88
N ASP A 229 16.91 -8.24 -3.15
CA ASP A 229 18.13 -8.30 -3.95
C ASP A 229 18.82 -9.69 -3.95
N GLY A 230 18.03 -10.77 -3.95
CA GLY A 230 18.50 -12.15 -3.94
C GLY A 230 18.95 -12.66 -2.55
N ILE A 231 18.66 -11.89 -1.51
CA ILE A 231 18.89 -12.27 -0.10
C ILE A 231 17.55 -12.72 0.47
N GLU A 232 17.51 -13.93 1.05
CA GLU A 232 16.37 -14.37 1.85
C GLU A 232 16.29 -13.52 3.12
N VAL A 233 15.17 -12.83 3.31
CA VAL A 233 14.95 -11.94 4.46
C VAL A 233 14.38 -12.72 5.65
N LEU A 234 13.41 -13.59 5.42
CA LEU A 234 12.68 -14.33 6.45
C LEU A 234 13.49 -15.51 6.99
N MET A 235 14.67 -15.24 7.54
CA MET A 235 15.57 -16.24 8.13
C MET A 235 15.56 -16.12 9.66
N GLU A 236 16.06 -17.16 10.34
CA GLU A 236 16.12 -17.25 11.81
C GLU A 236 16.74 -16.00 12.47
N ALA A 237 17.80 -15.46 11.87
CA ALA A 237 18.46 -14.26 12.39
C ALA A 237 17.56 -13.01 12.34
N PHE A 238 16.72 -12.89 11.32
CA PHE A 238 15.74 -11.81 11.21
C PHE A 238 14.69 -11.94 12.33
N PHE A 239 14.08 -13.11 12.49
CA PHE A 239 13.07 -13.32 13.55
C PHE A 239 13.64 -13.14 14.95
N THR A 240 14.91 -13.53 15.19
CA THR A 240 15.59 -13.26 16.47
C THR A 240 15.69 -11.75 16.72
N ALA A 241 16.08 -10.97 15.73
CA ALA A 241 16.17 -9.52 15.85
C ALA A 241 14.80 -8.86 16.07
N VAL A 242 13.76 -9.35 15.39
CA VAL A 242 12.36 -8.91 15.56
C VAL A 242 11.88 -9.17 16.98
N GLU A 243 12.09 -10.38 17.52
CA GLU A 243 11.72 -10.73 18.91
C GLU A 243 12.44 -9.83 19.93
N GLU A 244 13.74 -9.60 19.73
CA GLU A 244 14.54 -8.72 20.60
C GLU A 244 14.08 -7.26 20.54
N ALA A 245 13.66 -6.77 19.38
CA ALA A 245 13.15 -5.42 19.19
C ALA A 245 11.68 -5.26 19.67
N GLY A 246 10.91 -6.36 19.71
CA GLY A 246 9.49 -6.36 20.09
C GLY A 246 8.61 -5.62 19.09
N VAL A 247 8.87 -5.78 17.79
CA VAL A 247 8.15 -5.14 16.68
C VAL A 247 7.37 -6.20 15.88
N GLU A 248 6.28 -5.80 15.24
CA GLU A 248 5.53 -6.67 14.34
C GLU A 248 6.16 -6.74 12.94
N VAL A 249 5.90 -7.83 12.26
CA VAL A 249 6.38 -8.09 10.89
C VAL A 249 5.20 -8.15 9.93
N TRP A 250 5.16 -7.23 8.98
CA TRP A 250 4.25 -7.28 7.86
C TRP A 250 5.02 -7.63 6.59
N VAL A 251 4.55 -8.65 5.87
CA VAL A 251 5.23 -9.15 4.67
C VAL A 251 4.46 -8.72 3.42
N TRP A 252 5.17 -8.15 2.46
CA TRP A 252 4.65 -7.93 1.12
C TRP A 252 5.27 -8.95 0.15
N PRO A 253 4.44 -9.82 -0.51
CA PRO A 253 4.93 -10.74 -1.54
C PRO A 253 5.63 -9.99 -2.66
N ASP A 254 6.78 -10.50 -3.10
CA ASP A 254 7.63 -9.85 -4.11
C ASP A 254 7.42 -10.39 -5.54
N SER A 255 6.50 -11.34 -5.70
CA SER A 255 6.17 -11.93 -6.99
C SER A 255 4.74 -12.44 -7.04
N THR A 256 4.16 -12.48 -8.25
CA THR A 256 2.78 -12.98 -8.47
C THR A 256 2.59 -14.43 -8.03
N ASP A 257 3.65 -15.26 -8.10
CA ASP A 257 3.57 -16.67 -7.68
C ASP A 257 3.39 -16.81 -6.15
N GLN A 258 3.80 -15.80 -5.38
CA GLN A 258 3.63 -15.72 -3.93
C GLN A 258 2.24 -15.22 -3.52
N GLU A 259 1.49 -14.64 -4.45
CA GLU A 259 0.13 -14.15 -4.22
C GLU A 259 -0.89 -15.29 -4.30
N ALA A 260 -0.73 -16.28 -3.40
CA ALA A 260 -1.56 -17.47 -3.37
C ALA A 260 -1.80 -17.95 -1.94
N GLY A 261 -2.98 -18.51 -1.67
CA GLY A 261 -3.39 -18.96 -0.33
C GLY A 261 -2.41 -19.95 0.33
N GLY A 262 -1.72 -20.79 -0.47
CA GLY A 262 -0.69 -21.70 0.07
C GLY A 262 0.51 -20.95 0.63
N PHE A 263 0.98 -19.92 -0.09
CA PHE A 263 2.11 -19.11 0.39
C PHE A 263 1.72 -18.21 1.57
N TYR A 264 0.53 -17.66 1.57
CA TYR A 264 0.01 -16.92 2.74
C TYR A 264 -0.03 -17.79 3.99
N ALA A 265 -0.47 -19.05 3.87
CA ALA A 265 -0.45 -19.98 5.00
C ALA A 265 0.98 -20.30 5.46
N GLU A 266 1.95 -20.46 4.53
CA GLU A 266 3.36 -20.65 4.88
C GLU A 266 3.92 -19.43 5.66
N LEU A 267 3.57 -18.20 5.28
CA LEU A 267 3.97 -16.99 6.01
C LEU A 267 3.37 -16.98 7.44
N LEU A 268 2.11 -17.34 7.59
CA LEU A 268 1.48 -17.45 8.91
C LEU A 268 2.15 -18.52 9.78
N ASP A 269 2.56 -19.65 9.19
CA ASP A 269 3.29 -20.71 9.90
C ASP A 269 4.69 -20.24 10.39
N LEU A 270 5.27 -19.20 9.76
CA LEU A 270 6.49 -18.55 10.21
C LEU A 270 6.26 -17.55 11.35
N GLY A 271 5.01 -17.23 11.68
CA GLY A 271 4.66 -16.28 12.74
C GLY A 271 4.67 -14.83 12.27
N ILE A 272 4.29 -14.57 11.02
CA ILE A 272 4.12 -13.20 10.48
C ILE A 272 2.84 -12.57 11.04
N ASP A 273 2.93 -11.29 11.44
CA ASP A 273 1.84 -10.57 12.10
C ASP A 273 0.88 -9.89 11.10
N GLY A 274 1.28 -9.72 9.84
CA GLY A 274 0.42 -9.16 8.80
C GLY A 274 0.95 -9.43 7.40
N ILE A 275 0.05 -9.47 6.42
CA ILE A 275 0.40 -9.62 5.01
C ILE A 275 -0.20 -8.48 4.21
N ILE A 276 0.65 -7.79 3.46
CA ILE A 276 0.28 -6.77 2.48
C ILE A 276 0.00 -7.51 1.18
N ALA A 277 -1.25 -7.99 1.06
CA ALA A 277 -1.65 -8.96 0.05
C ALA A 277 -2.14 -8.30 -1.24
N GLY A 278 -1.60 -8.71 -2.37
CA GLY A 278 -2.14 -8.37 -3.68
C GLY A 278 -3.47 -9.08 -3.98
N ARG A 279 -3.79 -10.16 -3.23
CA ARG A 279 -5.06 -10.88 -3.25
C ARG A 279 -5.71 -10.93 -1.87
N PRO A 280 -6.18 -9.80 -1.33
CA PRO A 280 -6.66 -9.70 0.04
C PRO A 280 -7.86 -10.61 0.34
N ALA A 281 -8.75 -10.86 -0.64
CA ALA A 281 -9.86 -11.81 -0.47
C ALA A 281 -9.38 -13.26 -0.32
N ALA A 282 -8.31 -13.65 -1.02
CA ALA A 282 -7.72 -14.97 -0.87
C ALA A 282 -7.00 -15.12 0.47
N PHE A 283 -6.35 -14.07 0.95
CA PHE A 283 -5.74 -14.07 2.27
C PHE A 283 -6.79 -14.10 3.38
N GLU A 284 -7.88 -13.36 3.26
CA GLU A 284 -9.01 -13.43 4.20
C GLU A 284 -9.57 -14.85 4.32
N GLN A 285 -9.67 -15.58 3.20
CA GLN A 285 -10.11 -16.99 3.23
C GLN A 285 -9.12 -17.87 4.02
N VAL A 286 -7.81 -17.62 3.89
CA VAL A 286 -6.78 -18.35 4.68
C VAL A 286 -6.93 -18.06 6.17
N LEU A 287 -7.19 -16.81 6.54
CA LEU A 287 -7.41 -16.44 7.96
C LEU A 287 -8.66 -17.13 8.53
N GLN A 288 -9.75 -17.19 7.77
CA GLN A 288 -10.99 -17.87 8.18
C GLN A 288 -10.79 -19.38 8.31
N ASP A 289 -10.17 -20.01 7.31
CA ASP A 289 -9.93 -21.46 7.29
C ASP A 289 -8.95 -21.89 8.39
N GLY A 290 -7.98 -21.05 8.72
CA GLY A 290 -7.02 -21.24 9.82
C GLY A 290 -7.59 -20.94 11.21
N GLY A 291 -8.79 -20.32 11.28
CA GLY A 291 -9.42 -19.94 12.55
C GLY A 291 -8.75 -18.76 13.27
N TYR A 292 -8.04 -17.91 12.51
CA TYR A 292 -7.41 -16.68 13.03
C TYR A 292 -8.44 -15.57 13.25
N VAL A 293 -9.50 -15.54 12.46
CA VAL A 293 -10.59 -14.56 12.55
C VAL A 293 -11.91 -15.29 12.82
N GLY A 294 -12.77 -14.73 13.68
CA GLY A 294 -14.01 -15.31 14.14
C GLY A 294 -15.26 -14.53 13.77
#